data_04e027c37dd6a4b7e51c2f91357a38a3
#
_entry.id   04e027c37dd6a4b7e51c2f91357a38a3
#
_cell.length_a   1.000
_cell.length_b   1.000
_cell.length_c   1.000
_cell.angle_alpha   90.00
_cell.angle_beta   90.00
_cell.angle_gamma   90.00
#
_symmetry.space_group_name_H-M   'P 1'
#
loop_
_entity.id
_entity.type
_entity.pdbx_description
1 polymer ?
#
loop_
_entity_poly.entity_id
_entity_poly.type
_entity_poly.pdbx_seq_one_letter_code
_entity_poly.pdbx_strand_id
1 'polypeptide(L)'
;MDFKSFKLVQTDMTAQRRVYEGYKTENGVHLEYYISADEWDNTASDYIERRDTVRKIDRDKELFQKLCGLFGNFRIEEWAGFRGHDSQVLDGIGMHFEVVLADGTEINARGTNSFPKNYSSFAQEVCKLITTEKISSVRFSEGTYEITLPESWVGTVTAGFSENQVAFFVDKIGGGELTFFIIDNDTYGYSSDTYKGRIEVGRLISDKDVRFITARDNYSIASYTESVSEEAVAIWKNYENDKLAVIESLRGVNGYEFYPEDGTILYYANAREMADKARSLWLSLNFAGEYPGSAKPLRLNRKNYVPMFPPYDYINTIEGVRKKFLKVFSEEFTDKTLNRALADKELIEYKGDVYVACKKRKGEASYNSCVDSVRDEGDGKFAVVIAVKMPPNGSKLYVDLPAEKNAAGEFVFSDYPYWEKSE
;
A
#
# COMPACT_ATOMS: atom_id res chain seq x y z
N MET A 1 -6.13 35.77 0.79
CA MET A 1 -5.75 36.37 2.11
C MET A 1 -4.24 36.20 2.23
N ASP A 2 -3.49 37.33 2.36
CA ASP A 2 -2.02 37.28 2.46
C ASP A 2 -1.60 37.09 3.92
N PHE A 3 -0.54 36.30 4.17
CA PHE A 3 -0.06 35.97 5.51
C PHE A 3 1.47 36.12 5.63
N LYS A 4 1.95 36.31 6.86
CA LYS A 4 3.37 36.31 7.21
C LYS A 4 3.83 34.92 7.64
N SER A 5 3.02 34.27 8.47
CA SER A 5 3.30 32.91 8.96
C SER A 5 2.00 32.19 9.33
N PHE A 6 2.04 30.87 9.30
CA PHE A 6 0.97 30.03 9.83
C PHE A 6 1.54 28.77 10.48
N LYS A 7 0.74 28.19 11.37
CA LYS A 7 0.98 26.87 11.98
C LYS A 7 -0.35 26.16 12.17
N LEU A 8 -0.44 24.94 11.62
CA LEU A 8 -1.55 24.03 11.84
C LEU A 8 -1.01 22.78 12.53
N VAL A 9 -1.51 22.51 13.72
CA VAL A 9 -1.20 21.28 14.49
C VAL A 9 -2.45 20.42 14.54
N GLN A 10 -2.30 19.17 14.19
CA GLN A 10 -3.31 18.13 14.33
C GLN A 10 -2.79 17.06 15.29
N THR A 11 -3.52 16.80 16.35
CA THR A 11 -3.16 15.78 17.34
C THR A 11 -4.12 14.60 17.19
N ASP A 12 -3.59 13.39 17.10
CA ASP A 12 -4.39 12.18 17.07
C ASP A 12 -4.58 11.59 18.49
N MET A 13 -5.30 10.46 18.56
CA MET A 13 -5.58 9.79 19.83
C MET A 13 -4.33 9.22 20.51
N THR A 14 -3.21 9.10 19.82
CA THR A 14 -1.92 8.63 20.36
C THR A 14 -1.05 9.77 20.87
N ALA A 15 -1.56 11.00 20.91
CA ALA A 15 -0.85 12.23 21.21
C ALA A 15 0.27 12.60 20.22
N GLN A 16 0.36 11.91 19.09
CA GLN A 16 1.23 12.30 18.00
C GLN A 16 0.66 13.55 17.29
N ARG A 17 1.53 14.48 17.00
CA ARG A 17 1.19 15.75 16.38
C ARG A 17 1.71 15.81 14.95
N ARG A 18 0.84 16.08 13.99
CA ARG A 18 1.20 16.47 12.62
C ARG A 18 1.20 17.97 12.56
N VAL A 19 2.34 18.54 12.22
CA VAL A 19 2.53 19.99 12.22
C VAL A 19 2.85 20.47 10.81
N TYR A 20 2.06 21.38 10.33
CA TYR A 20 2.25 22.10 9.07
C TYR A 20 2.52 23.55 9.43
N GLU A 21 3.72 24.03 9.18
CA GLU A 21 4.07 25.42 9.46
C GLU A 21 4.76 26.06 8.28
N GLY A 22 4.61 27.37 8.16
CA GLY A 22 5.27 28.10 7.10
C GLY A 22 5.30 29.58 7.32
N TYR A 23 6.21 30.22 6.60
CA TYR A 23 6.35 31.66 6.60
C TYR A 23 6.64 32.18 5.20
N LYS A 24 6.14 33.38 4.93
CA LYS A 24 6.39 34.10 3.70
C LYS A 24 7.86 34.50 3.59
N THR A 25 8.42 34.27 2.39
CA THR A 25 9.77 34.71 2.02
C THR A 25 9.68 35.74 0.89
N GLU A 26 10.80 36.37 0.52
CA GLU A 26 10.85 37.30 -0.63
C GLU A 26 10.43 36.63 -1.95
N ASN A 27 10.71 35.32 -2.09
CA ASN A 27 10.51 34.56 -3.31
C ASN A 27 9.33 33.58 -3.27
N GLY A 28 8.50 33.60 -2.21
CA GLY A 28 7.39 32.67 -2.07
C GLY A 28 7.11 32.31 -0.62
N VAL A 29 7.20 31.06 -0.28
CA VAL A 29 6.95 30.53 1.06
C VAL A 29 8.00 29.48 1.44
N HIS A 30 8.39 29.46 2.69
CA HIS A 30 9.02 28.32 3.33
C HIS A 30 7.95 27.53 4.06
N LEU A 31 7.89 26.22 3.82
CA LEU A 31 6.97 25.30 4.48
C LEU A 31 7.74 24.13 5.08
N GLU A 32 7.33 23.73 6.26
CA GLU A 32 7.79 22.51 6.88
C GLU A 32 6.59 21.68 7.35
N TYR A 33 6.60 20.39 6.99
CA TYR A 33 5.72 19.39 7.55
C TYR A 33 6.57 18.42 8.37
N TYR A 34 6.21 18.26 9.62
CA TYR A 34 6.89 17.33 10.52
C TYR A 34 5.89 16.65 11.47
N ILE A 35 6.32 15.50 11.97
CA ILE A 35 5.62 14.78 13.02
C ILE A 35 6.36 15.04 14.32
N SER A 36 5.63 15.32 15.39
CA SER A 36 6.23 15.49 16.71
C SER A 36 5.48 14.69 17.77
N ALA A 37 6.24 14.20 18.73
CA ALA A 37 5.75 13.52 19.93
C ALA A 37 6.59 13.96 21.13
N ASP A 38 5.99 13.90 22.31
CA ASP A 38 6.73 14.10 23.55
C ASP A 38 7.33 12.76 23.97
N GLU A 39 8.65 12.68 24.02
CA GLU A 39 9.38 11.49 24.45
C GLU A 39 10.06 11.76 25.81
N TRP A 40 10.04 10.75 26.68
CA TRP A 40 10.74 10.84 27.95
C TRP A 40 12.25 10.74 27.74
N ASP A 41 13.00 11.78 28.09
CA ASP A 41 14.46 11.78 28.09
C ASP A 41 14.99 11.38 29.47
N ASN A 42 15.62 10.22 29.55
CA ASN A 42 16.22 9.72 30.79
C ASN A 42 17.37 10.60 31.32
N THR A 43 18.04 11.33 30.42
CA THR A 43 19.16 12.22 30.76
C THR A 43 18.65 13.53 31.36
N ALA A 44 17.63 14.10 30.76
CA ALA A 44 17.00 15.33 31.25
C ALA A 44 16.02 15.06 32.37
N SER A 45 15.56 13.81 32.56
CA SER A 45 14.46 13.43 33.46
C SER A 45 13.21 14.25 33.25
N ASP A 46 12.90 14.52 31.97
CA ASP A 46 11.76 15.33 31.51
C ASP A 46 11.29 14.86 30.13
N TYR A 47 10.11 15.34 29.71
CA TYR A 47 9.62 15.13 28.36
C TYR A 47 10.24 16.15 27.40
N ILE A 48 10.85 15.66 26.34
CA ILE A 48 11.36 16.48 25.24
C ILE A 48 10.51 16.28 23.98
N GLU A 49 10.31 17.33 23.20
CA GLU A 49 9.66 17.22 21.91
C GLU A 49 10.63 16.65 20.90
N ARG A 50 10.36 15.45 20.42
CA ARG A 50 11.03 14.90 19.25
C ARG A 50 10.31 15.38 17.98
N ARG A 51 11.08 15.77 16.98
CA ARG A 51 10.57 16.22 15.66
C ARG A 51 11.20 15.41 14.55
N ASP A 52 10.35 14.76 13.78
CA ASP A 52 10.75 14.05 12.56
C ASP A 52 10.24 14.83 11.35
N THR A 53 11.14 15.55 10.67
CA THR A 53 10.78 16.34 9.49
C THR A 53 10.45 15.39 8.34
N VAL A 54 9.24 15.55 7.80
CA VAL A 54 8.75 14.78 6.66
C VAL A 54 9.06 15.51 5.36
N ARG A 55 8.85 16.82 5.32
CA ARG A 55 9.04 17.60 4.08
C ARG A 55 9.40 19.05 4.36
N LYS A 56 10.30 19.56 3.52
CA LYS A 56 10.61 21.01 3.45
C LYS A 56 10.44 21.51 2.02
N ILE A 57 9.76 22.63 1.86
CA ILE A 57 9.53 23.28 0.57
C ILE A 57 9.98 24.74 0.67
N ASP A 58 10.87 25.12 -0.20
CA ASP A 58 11.40 26.47 -0.26
C ASP A 58 11.07 27.13 -1.61
N ARG A 59 10.72 28.43 -1.58
CA ARG A 59 10.70 29.33 -2.73
C ARG A 59 9.59 29.12 -3.77
N ASP A 60 8.49 28.50 -3.41
CA ASP A 60 7.39 28.30 -4.35
C ASP A 60 6.35 29.43 -4.23
N LYS A 61 6.36 30.37 -5.22
CA LYS A 61 5.37 31.46 -5.31
C LYS A 61 3.97 30.95 -5.62
N GLU A 62 3.86 29.90 -6.42
CA GLU A 62 2.57 29.32 -6.78
C GLU A 62 1.93 28.70 -5.57
N LEU A 63 2.71 27.96 -4.77
CA LEU A 63 2.25 27.36 -3.53
C LEU A 63 1.82 28.41 -2.51
N PHE A 64 2.56 29.52 -2.39
CA PHE A 64 2.15 30.66 -1.56
C PHE A 64 0.79 31.22 -1.98
N GLN A 65 0.57 31.42 -3.29
CA GLN A 65 -0.70 31.91 -3.81
C GLN A 65 -1.86 30.92 -3.56
N LYS A 66 -1.60 29.64 -3.72
CA LYS A 66 -2.59 28.57 -3.41
C LYS A 66 -2.99 28.60 -1.94
N LEU A 67 -2.03 28.73 -1.02
CA LEU A 67 -2.30 28.87 0.42
C LEU A 67 -3.11 30.14 0.73
N CYS A 68 -2.72 31.27 0.16
CA CYS A 68 -3.47 32.52 0.32
C CYS A 68 -4.92 32.40 -0.17
N GLY A 69 -5.13 31.72 -1.31
CA GLY A 69 -6.45 31.41 -1.84
C GLY A 69 -7.24 30.50 -0.91
N LEU A 70 -6.60 29.45 -0.40
CA LEU A 70 -7.21 28.51 0.53
C LEU A 70 -7.69 29.22 1.81
N PHE A 71 -6.83 30.03 2.43
CA PHE A 71 -7.18 30.78 3.63
C PHE A 71 -8.39 31.72 3.41
N GLY A 72 -8.46 32.37 2.26
CA GLY A 72 -9.61 33.18 1.88
C GLY A 72 -10.88 32.39 1.62
N ASN A 73 -10.79 31.31 0.88
CA ASN A 73 -11.93 30.47 0.52
C ASN A 73 -12.60 29.83 1.75
N PHE A 74 -11.82 29.46 2.75
CA PHE A 74 -12.32 28.89 4.00
C PHE A 74 -12.67 29.92 5.05
N ARG A 75 -12.44 31.25 4.76
CA ARG A 75 -12.79 32.34 5.66
C ARG A 75 -12.21 32.15 7.06
N ILE A 76 -10.90 31.85 7.15
CA ILE A 76 -10.23 31.50 8.41
C ILE A 76 -10.31 32.66 9.45
N GLU A 77 -10.57 33.90 9.01
CA GLU A 77 -10.81 35.03 9.89
C GLU A 77 -11.98 34.79 10.85
N GLU A 78 -12.97 33.99 10.45
CA GLU A 78 -14.11 33.65 11.31
C GLU A 78 -13.72 32.67 12.45
N TRP A 79 -12.51 32.10 12.39
CA TRP A 79 -12.02 31.22 13.43
C TRP A 79 -11.30 31.95 14.57
N ALA A 80 -11.11 33.26 14.47
CA ALA A 80 -10.41 34.04 15.49
C ALA A 80 -11.05 33.85 16.87
N GLY A 81 -10.23 33.40 17.83
CA GLY A 81 -10.68 33.15 19.20
C GLY A 81 -11.51 31.88 19.40
N PHE A 82 -11.68 31.05 18.39
CA PHE A 82 -12.41 29.77 18.55
C PHE A 82 -11.74 28.89 19.63
N ARG A 83 -12.58 28.35 20.52
CA ARG A 83 -12.20 27.38 21.58
C ARG A 83 -13.30 26.32 21.66
N GLY A 84 -13.09 25.20 20.96
CA GLY A 84 -14.03 24.09 20.93
C GLY A 84 -13.60 22.97 21.86
N HIS A 85 -14.56 22.37 22.60
CA HIS A 85 -14.32 21.18 23.39
C HIS A 85 -15.61 20.36 23.47
N ASP A 86 -15.49 19.07 23.18
CA ASP A 86 -16.58 18.11 23.40
C ASP A 86 -16.19 17.21 24.57
N SER A 87 -16.83 17.45 25.72
CA SER A 87 -16.57 16.73 26.96
C SER A 87 -17.17 15.32 26.97
N GLN A 88 -17.95 14.93 25.99
CA GLN A 88 -18.54 13.58 25.91
C GLN A 88 -17.58 12.56 25.27
N VAL A 89 -16.51 13.02 24.66
CA VAL A 89 -15.50 12.19 24.02
C VAL A 89 -14.24 12.16 24.90
N LEU A 90 -13.94 10.99 25.47
CA LEU A 90 -12.79 10.82 26.40
C LEU A 90 -11.46 10.86 25.67
N ASP A 91 -11.38 10.17 24.50
CA ASP A 91 -10.17 10.13 23.68
C ASP A 91 -10.47 10.86 22.38
N GLY A 92 -9.64 11.83 22.01
CA GLY A 92 -10.01 12.68 20.93
C GLY A 92 -8.87 13.21 20.07
N ILE A 93 -9.29 13.75 18.96
CA ILE A 93 -8.40 14.49 18.07
C ILE A 93 -8.39 15.97 18.47
N GLY A 94 -7.19 16.56 18.37
CA GLY A 94 -7.00 17.97 18.66
C GLY A 94 -6.63 18.78 17.43
N MET A 95 -6.90 20.09 17.48
CA MET A 95 -6.37 21.05 16.53
C MET A 95 -5.88 22.32 17.22
N HIS A 96 -4.82 22.86 16.68
CA HIS A 96 -4.37 24.22 16.98
C HIS A 96 -3.97 24.89 15.67
N PHE A 97 -4.58 26.03 15.37
CA PHE A 97 -4.31 26.81 14.18
C PHE A 97 -3.94 28.23 14.56
N GLU A 98 -2.80 28.68 14.08
CA GLU A 98 -2.29 30.04 14.26
C GLU A 98 -1.91 30.61 12.89
N VAL A 99 -2.28 31.84 12.63
CA VAL A 99 -1.82 32.55 11.46
C VAL A 99 -1.63 34.05 11.78
N VAL A 100 -0.54 34.61 11.26
CA VAL A 100 -0.27 36.03 11.30
C VAL A 100 -0.47 36.57 9.88
N LEU A 101 -1.46 37.41 9.69
CA LEU A 101 -1.75 38.02 8.40
C LEU A 101 -0.73 39.12 8.05
N ALA A 102 -0.73 39.53 6.79
CA ALA A 102 0.20 40.55 6.29
C ALA A 102 0.07 41.90 7.01
N ASP A 103 -1.14 42.26 7.45
CA ASP A 103 -1.43 43.47 8.21
C ASP A 103 -1.08 43.36 9.72
N GLY A 104 -0.66 42.19 10.17
CA GLY A 104 -0.32 41.90 11.57
C GLY A 104 -1.48 41.34 12.40
N THR A 105 -2.64 41.14 11.82
CA THR A 105 -3.77 40.50 12.49
C THR A 105 -3.40 39.03 12.83
N GLU A 106 -3.65 38.64 14.07
CA GLU A 106 -3.43 37.26 14.53
C GLU A 106 -4.76 36.50 14.64
N ILE A 107 -4.80 35.34 14.07
CA ILE A 107 -5.92 34.40 14.17
C ILE A 107 -5.41 33.17 14.93
N ASN A 108 -6.09 32.82 16.03
CA ASN A 108 -5.76 31.68 16.84
C ASN A 108 -7.04 30.88 17.15
N ALA A 109 -7.04 29.60 16.78
CA ALA A 109 -8.16 28.69 17.00
C ALA A 109 -7.66 27.38 17.62
N ARG A 110 -8.40 26.87 18.60
CA ARG A 110 -8.10 25.58 19.26
C ARG A 110 -9.36 24.76 19.38
N GLY A 111 -9.22 23.45 19.21
CA GLY A 111 -10.35 22.54 19.36
C GLY A 111 -9.92 21.16 19.81
N THR A 112 -10.74 20.53 20.65
CA THR A 112 -10.63 19.12 21.04
C THR A 112 -11.99 18.49 20.80
N ASN A 113 -12.07 17.60 19.80
CA ASN A 113 -13.31 16.95 19.32
C ASN A 113 -14.43 17.94 18.88
N SER A 114 -14.16 19.23 18.86
CA SER A 114 -15.07 20.27 18.39
C SER A 114 -14.24 21.31 17.62
N PHE A 115 -14.59 21.55 16.37
CA PHE A 115 -13.77 22.31 15.43
C PHE A 115 -14.55 23.45 14.78
N PRO A 116 -13.86 24.48 14.27
CA PRO A 116 -14.51 25.53 13.48
C PRO A 116 -15.25 24.93 12.26
N LYS A 117 -16.23 25.65 11.77
CA LYS A 117 -16.95 25.27 10.55
C LYS A 117 -15.96 25.08 9.39
N ASN A 118 -16.14 23.99 8.63
CA ASN A 118 -15.31 23.62 7.49
C ASN A 118 -13.84 23.26 7.80
N TYR A 119 -13.46 23.14 9.08
CA TYR A 119 -12.09 22.82 9.47
C TYR A 119 -11.58 21.52 8.82
N SER A 120 -12.36 20.44 8.83
CA SER A 120 -11.93 19.15 8.28
C SER A 120 -11.56 19.25 6.79
N SER A 121 -12.36 19.94 6.00
CA SER A 121 -12.07 20.16 4.58
C SER A 121 -10.86 21.07 4.39
N PHE A 122 -10.73 22.13 5.19
CA PHE A 122 -9.55 23.00 5.20
C PHE A 122 -8.27 22.21 5.49
N ALA A 123 -8.28 21.42 6.56
CA ALA A 123 -7.13 20.63 6.99
C ALA A 123 -6.72 19.59 5.93
N GLN A 124 -7.70 18.97 5.27
CA GLN A 124 -7.44 18.06 4.13
C GLN A 124 -6.77 18.78 2.96
N GLU A 125 -7.26 19.97 2.59
CA GLU A 125 -6.68 20.73 1.49
C GLU A 125 -5.27 21.26 1.82
N VAL A 126 -5.02 21.72 3.05
CA VAL A 126 -3.67 22.10 3.51
C VAL A 126 -2.74 20.89 3.47
N CYS A 127 -3.17 19.78 4.03
CA CYS A 127 -2.42 18.54 4.01
C CYS A 127 -2.05 18.14 2.57
N LYS A 128 -3.05 18.03 1.69
CA LYS A 128 -2.85 17.69 0.28
C LYS A 128 -1.87 18.65 -0.41
N LEU A 129 -2.03 19.96 -0.20
CA LEU A 129 -1.20 20.97 -0.83
C LEU A 129 0.28 20.87 -0.41
N ILE A 130 0.55 20.48 0.83
CA ILE A 130 1.91 20.38 1.37
C ILE A 130 2.51 18.97 1.15
N THR A 131 1.69 17.93 1.25
CA THR A 131 2.16 16.54 1.20
C THR A 131 2.07 15.90 -0.17
N THR A 132 1.59 16.59 -1.20
CA THR A 132 1.57 16.04 -2.56
C THR A 132 2.26 16.96 -3.55
N GLU A 133 2.86 16.37 -4.57
CA GLU A 133 3.51 17.07 -5.66
C GLU A 133 3.30 16.35 -6.98
N LYS A 134 2.89 17.11 -8.01
CA LYS A 134 2.81 16.60 -9.36
C LYS A 134 4.23 16.37 -9.89
N ILE A 135 4.51 15.20 -10.42
CA ILE A 135 5.81 14.92 -11.00
C ILE A 135 6.06 15.84 -12.18
N SER A 136 7.11 16.63 -12.08
CA SER A 136 7.50 17.64 -13.09
C SER A 136 8.84 17.31 -13.76
N SER A 137 9.54 16.26 -13.32
CA SER A 137 10.85 15.85 -13.83
C SER A 137 10.97 14.34 -13.83
N VAL A 138 11.77 13.82 -14.76
CA VAL A 138 12.16 12.40 -14.80
C VAL A 138 13.12 12.01 -13.67
N ARG A 139 13.70 12.96 -12.96
CA ARG A 139 14.51 12.70 -11.76
C ARG A 139 13.71 13.09 -10.52
N PHE A 140 13.60 12.15 -9.63
CA PHE A 140 12.99 12.36 -8.32
C PHE A 140 14.00 11.97 -7.25
N SER A 141 14.24 12.86 -6.29
CA SER A 141 15.16 12.62 -5.19
C SER A 141 14.48 12.95 -3.87
N GLU A 142 14.61 12.04 -2.91
CA GLU A 142 14.10 12.23 -1.57
C GLU A 142 15.14 11.81 -0.53
N GLY A 143 15.66 12.80 0.18
CA GLY A 143 16.59 12.62 1.29
C GLY A 143 17.82 11.78 0.94
N THR A 144 17.72 10.48 0.98
CA THR A 144 18.84 9.52 0.89
C THR A 144 18.91 8.76 -0.43
N TYR A 145 17.89 8.86 -1.27
CA TYR A 145 17.82 8.15 -2.54
C TYR A 145 17.32 9.03 -3.69
N GLU A 146 17.65 8.60 -4.90
CA GLU A 146 17.15 9.15 -6.15
C GLU A 146 16.62 8.00 -7.02
N ILE A 147 15.55 8.26 -7.76
CA ILE A 147 14.98 7.36 -8.76
C ILE A 147 14.81 8.08 -10.09
N THR A 148 14.84 7.32 -11.17
CA THR A 148 14.52 7.83 -12.52
C THR A 148 13.08 7.44 -12.84
N LEU A 149 12.26 8.45 -13.11
CA LEU A 149 10.87 8.26 -13.46
C LEU A 149 10.68 8.24 -14.98
N PRO A 150 9.78 7.44 -15.51
CA PRO A 150 9.42 7.46 -16.93
C PRO A 150 8.89 8.83 -17.36
N GLU A 151 9.15 9.22 -18.60
CA GLU A 151 8.59 10.46 -19.17
C GLU A 151 7.06 10.46 -19.14
N SER A 152 6.43 9.29 -19.28
CA SER A 152 4.98 9.10 -19.19
C SER A 152 4.39 9.53 -17.81
N TRP A 153 5.20 9.57 -16.76
CA TRP A 153 4.79 9.98 -15.43
C TRP A 153 4.79 11.49 -15.24
N VAL A 154 5.60 12.22 -16.03
CA VAL A 154 5.68 13.68 -15.94
C VAL A 154 4.32 14.30 -16.29
N GLY A 155 3.79 15.11 -15.37
CA GLY A 155 2.48 15.74 -15.50
C GLY A 155 1.27 14.81 -15.29
N THR A 156 1.46 13.50 -15.11
CA THR A 156 0.37 12.52 -14.93
C THR A 156 0.36 11.86 -13.57
N VAL A 157 1.53 11.58 -13.00
CA VAL A 157 1.68 10.95 -11.69
C VAL A 157 1.90 12.01 -10.61
N THR A 158 1.41 11.74 -9.43
CA THR A 158 1.58 12.57 -8.23
C THR A 158 2.39 11.79 -7.20
N ALA A 159 3.37 12.44 -6.58
CA ALA A 159 4.06 11.94 -5.39
C ALA A 159 3.33 12.43 -4.14
N GLY A 160 3.08 11.52 -3.20
CA GLY A 160 2.55 11.81 -1.87
C GLY A 160 3.60 11.50 -0.81
N PHE A 161 3.79 12.42 0.13
CA PHE A 161 4.81 12.34 1.16
C PHE A 161 4.18 12.09 2.53
N SER A 162 4.73 11.13 3.24
CA SER A 162 4.37 10.83 4.62
C SER A 162 5.65 10.45 5.37
N GLU A 163 5.61 10.33 6.68
CA GLU A 163 6.72 10.18 7.63
C GLU A 163 8.03 9.64 7.02
N ASN A 164 8.07 8.39 6.65
CA ASN A 164 9.25 7.73 6.06
C ASN A 164 8.90 7.03 4.74
N GLN A 165 7.94 7.57 4.01
CA GLN A 165 7.47 6.99 2.76
C GLN A 165 7.13 8.05 1.71
N VAL A 166 7.33 7.67 0.46
CA VAL A 166 6.84 8.40 -0.71
C VAL A 166 6.00 7.45 -1.55
N ALA A 167 4.78 7.85 -1.84
CA ALA A 167 3.84 7.09 -2.66
C ALA A 167 3.62 7.79 -4.01
N PHE A 168 3.73 7.05 -5.09
CA PHE A 168 3.42 7.52 -6.45
C PHE A 168 2.06 6.97 -6.86
N PHE A 169 1.19 7.83 -7.38
CA PHE A 169 -0.15 7.43 -7.80
C PHE A 169 -0.67 8.29 -8.96
N VAL A 170 -1.62 7.74 -9.69
CA VAL A 170 -2.32 8.47 -10.76
C VAL A 170 -3.54 9.15 -10.15
N ASP A 171 -3.65 10.46 -10.33
CA ASP A 171 -4.80 11.22 -9.83
C ASP A 171 -6.12 10.65 -10.40
N LYS A 172 -7.16 10.63 -9.56
CA LYS A 172 -8.52 10.14 -9.88
C LYS A 172 -8.65 8.63 -10.08
N ILE A 173 -7.56 7.87 -10.01
CA ILE A 173 -7.61 6.43 -9.94
C ILE A 173 -7.14 6.07 -8.54
N GLY A 174 -8.04 5.75 -7.65
CA GLY A 174 -7.65 5.26 -6.33
C GLY A 174 -7.10 3.83 -6.43
N GLY A 175 -6.04 3.53 -5.70
CA GLY A 175 -5.37 2.23 -5.72
C GLY A 175 -4.18 2.15 -6.69
N GLY A 176 -3.39 1.09 -6.59
CA GLY A 176 -2.23 0.90 -7.46
C GLY A 176 -1.03 1.79 -7.16
N GLU A 177 -0.89 2.24 -5.92
CA GLU A 177 0.22 3.11 -5.51
C GLU A 177 1.54 2.33 -5.43
N LEU A 178 2.60 2.85 -6.06
CA LEU A 178 3.97 2.43 -5.79
C LEU A 178 4.51 3.26 -4.63
N THR A 179 4.77 2.62 -3.50
CA THR A 179 5.23 3.31 -2.30
C THR A 179 6.61 2.82 -1.90
N PHE A 180 7.55 3.74 -1.75
CA PHE A 180 8.86 3.49 -1.14
C PHE A 180 8.83 3.87 0.34
N PHE A 181 9.45 3.03 1.17
CA PHE A 181 9.58 3.25 2.60
C PHE A 181 11.06 3.20 2.99
N ILE A 182 11.49 4.14 3.80
CA ILE A 182 12.79 4.14 4.44
C ILE A 182 12.64 3.66 5.88
N ILE A 183 13.43 2.68 6.27
CA ILE A 183 13.35 2.05 7.59
C ILE A 183 14.74 2.08 8.21
N ASP A 184 14.85 2.65 9.40
CA ASP A 184 16.10 2.64 10.14
C ASP A 184 16.45 1.23 10.63
N ASN A 185 17.75 0.93 10.71
CA ASN A 185 18.25 -0.39 11.07
C ASN A 185 17.71 -0.90 12.41
N ASP A 186 17.55 -0.01 13.38
CA ASP A 186 17.04 -0.37 14.73
C ASP A 186 15.57 -0.81 14.72
N THR A 187 14.81 -0.38 13.73
CA THR A 187 13.38 -0.71 13.58
C THR A 187 13.17 -1.97 12.74
N TYR A 188 14.12 -2.32 11.87
CA TYR A 188 13.99 -3.44 10.94
C TYR A 188 13.91 -4.81 11.62
N GLY A 189 14.62 -5.00 12.73
CA GLY A 189 14.61 -6.26 13.48
C GLY A 189 13.28 -6.63 14.14
N TYR A 190 12.34 -5.68 14.27
CA TYR A 190 11.12 -5.87 15.06
C TYR A 190 9.89 -6.32 14.25
N SER A 191 9.93 -6.39 12.92
CA SER A 191 8.65 -6.37 12.23
C SER A 191 8.53 -7.04 10.88
N SER A 192 9.01 -8.25 10.72
CA SER A 192 8.56 -9.05 9.58
C SER A 192 7.02 -9.19 9.50
N ASP A 193 6.32 -9.04 10.62
CA ASP A 193 4.85 -9.05 10.68
C ASP A 193 4.20 -7.67 10.40
N THR A 194 4.88 -6.55 10.72
CA THR A 194 4.36 -5.20 10.47
C THR A 194 4.50 -4.79 9.00
N TYR A 195 5.42 -5.41 8.27
CA TYR A 195 5.71 -5.10 6.86
C TYR A 195 5.09 -6.09 5.87
N LYS A 196 4.00 -6.75 6.24
CA LYS A 196 3.23 -7.59 5.31
C LYS A 196 2.94 -6.81 4.03
N GLY A 197 3.46 -7.33 2.92
CA GLY A 197 3.23 -6.73 1.62
C GLY A 197 4.27 -5.72 1.16
N ARG A 198 5.37 -5.57 1.87
CA ARG A 198 6.52 -4.80 1.42
C ARG A 198 7.62 -5.71 0.91
N ILE A 199 8.36 -5.21 -0.04
CA ILE A 199 9.50 -5.85 -0.67
C ILE A 199 10.74 -5.10 -0.22
N GLU A 200 11.73 -5.77 0.32
CA GLU A 200 13.05 -5.17 0.52
C GLU A 200 13.68 -4.92 -0.85
N VAL A 201 13.94 -3.65 -1.16
CA VAL A 201 14.55 -3.22 -2.42
C VAL A 201 16.07 -3.23 -2.29
N GLY A 202 16.57 -2.92 -1.10
CA GLY A 202 18.00 -2.89 -0.79
C GLY A 202 18.29 -2.05 0.43
N ARG A 203 19.56 -1.67 0.53
CA ARG A 203 20.10 -0.89 1.65
C ARG A 203 20.75 0.37 1.15
N LEU A 204 20.53 1.43 1.89
CA LEU A 204 21.21 2.71 1.74
C LEU A 204 22.23 2.80 2.89
N ILE A 205 23.51 2.82 2.55
CA ILE A 205 24.61 2.79 3.51
C ILE A 205 25.40 4.10 3.42
N SER A 206 25.59 4.74 4.54
CA SER A 206 26.47 5.90 4.71
C SER A 206 27.54 5.62 5.78
N ASP A 207 28.43 6.57 6.01
CA ASP A 207 29.39 6.54 7.12
C ASP A 207 28.74 6.67 8.50
N LYS A 208 27.45 7.03 8.56
CA LYS A 208 26.71 7.32 9.79
C LYS A 208 25.69 6.24 10.15
N ASP A 209 24.99 5.70 9.15
CA ASP A 209 23.89 4.79 9.37
C ASP A 209 23.65 3.85 8.19
N VAL A 210 22.84 2.83 8.45
CA VAL A 210 22.30 1.90 7.45
C VAL A 210 20.81 2.00 7.48
N ARG A 211 20.19 2.22 6.32
CA ARG A 211 18.75 2.28 6.17
C ARG A 211 18.29 1.23 5.17
N PHE A 212 17.18 0.59 5.47
CA PHE A 212 16.52 -0.32 4.55
C PHE A 212 15.54 0.47 3.70
N ILE A 213 15.56 0.24 2.40
CA ILE A 213 14.53 0.74 1.51
C ILE A 213 13.65 -0.42 1.08
N THR A 214 12.36 -0.28 1.30
CA THR A 214 11.36 -1.27 0.90
C THR A 214 10.37 -0.62 -0.04
N ALA A 215 9.81 -1.39 -0.95
CA ALA A 215 8.73 -0.94 -1.81
C ALA A 215 7.44 -1.71 -1.50
N ARG A 216 6.33 -1.06 -1.70
CA ARG A 216 5.00 -1.68 -1.71
C ARG A 216 4.33 -1.34 -3.01
N ASP A 217 3.81 -2.35 -3.66
CA ASP A 217 2.95 -2.21 -4.79
C ASP A 217 1.53 -2.62 -4.40
N ASN A 218 0.63 -1.66 -4.37
CA ASN A 218 -0.76 -1.91 -4.07
C ASN A 218 -1.52 -2.18 -5.36
N TYR A 219 -1.64 -3.46 -5.71
CA TYR A 219 -2.49 -3.86 -6.83
C TYR A 219 -3.96 -3.85 -6.41
N SER A 220 -4.74 -2.96 -6.95
CA SER A 220 -6.19 -3.08 -6.91
C SER A 220 -6.86 -2.14 -7.90
N ILE A 221 -7.15 -2.62 -9.09
CA ILE A 221 -8.13 -1.96 -9.99
C ILE A 221 -9.55 -2.47 -9.78
N ALA A 222 -9.75 -3.62 -9.17
CA ALA A 222 -11.00 -4.36 -9.21
C ALA A 222 -12.26 -3.57 -8.76
N SER A 223 -12.09 -2.39 -8.16
CA SER A 223 -13.21 -1.59 -7.62
C SER A 223 -13.56 -0.31 -8.39
N TYR A 224 -12.85 0.03 -9.49
CA TYR A 224 -12.97 1.38 -10.07
C TYR A 224 -13.53 1.45 -11.50
N THR A 225 -14.00 0.36 -12.06
CA THR A 225 -14.32 0.26 -13.49
C THR A 225 -15.57 1.02 -13.95
N GLU A 226 -16.43 1.51 -13.09
CA GLU A 226 -17.71 2.11 -13.51
C GLU A 226 -17.71 3.64 -13.70
N SER A 227 -16.65 4.35 -13.29
CA SER A 227 -16.62 5.83 -13.38
C SER A 227 -15.33 6.46 -13.91
N VAL A 228 -14.39 5.65 -14.39
CA VAL A 228 -13.06 6.13 -14.83
C VAL A 228 -13.03 6.27 -16.34
N SER A 229 -12.53 7.39 -16.86
CA SER A 229 -12.42 7.62 -18.31
C SER A 229 -11.42 6.66 -18.96
N GLU A 230 -11.62 6.33 -20.24
CA GLU A 230 -10.69 5.49 -21.02
C GLU A 230 -9.27 6.06 -21.04
N GLU A 231 -9.12 7.38 -21.08
CA GLU A 231 -7.84 8.08 -20.99
C GLU A 231 -7.14 7.81 -19.66
N ALA A 232 -7.87 7.89 -18.54
CA ALA A 232 -7.31 7.61 -17.22
C ALA A 232 -6.89 6.13 -17.09
N VAL A 233 -7.64 5.21 -17.67
CA VAL A 233 -7.27 3.78 -17.73
C VAL A 233 -6.01 3.56 -18.55
N ALA A 234 -5.82 4.28 -19.66
CA ALA A 234 -4.62 4.17 -20.49
C ALA A 234 -3.38 4.70 -19.75
N ILE A 235 -3.50 5.84 -19.08
CA ILE A 235 -2.43 6.40 -18.23
C ILE A 235 -2.05 5.40 -17.13
N TRP A 236 -3.05 4.82 -16.50
CA TRP A 236 -2.82 3.86 -15.42
C TRP A 236 -2.13 2.57 -15.91
N LYS A 237 -2.49 2.03 -17.06
CA LYS A 237 -1.82 0.86 -17.64
C LYS A 237 -0.34 1.12 -17.91
N ASN A 238 -0.01 2.30 -18.44
CA ASN A 238 1.37 2.69 -18.67
C ASN A 238 2.12 2.80 -17.32
N TYR A 239 1.51 3.45 -16.34
CA TYR A 239 2.03 3.55 -14.99
C TYR A 239 2.34 2.17 -14.37
N GLU A 240 1.42 1.20 -14.48
CA GLU A 240 1.62 -0.16 -13.99
C GLU A 240 2.82 -0.87 -14.67
N ASN A 241 2.96 -0.71 -15.97
CA ASN A 241 4.08 -1.29 -16.71
C ASN A 241 5.43 -0.69 -16.33
N ASP A 242 5.44 0.58 -15.92
CA ASP A 242 6.66 1.34 -15.65
C ASP A 242 7.19 1.19 -14.23
N LYS A 243 6.35 0.75 -13.26
CA LYS A 243 6.71 0.67 -11.84
C LYS A 243 8.02 -0.06 -11.58
N LEU A 244 8.24 -1.13 -12.30
CA LEU A 244 9.41 -1.97 -12.15
C LEU A 244 10.68 -1.23 -12.53
N ALA A 245 10.70 -0.58 -13.68
CA ALA A 245 11.83 0.22 -14.12
C ALA A 245 12.17 1.36 -13.14
N VAL A 246 11.15 1.89 -12.45
CA VAL A 246 11.34 2.90 -11.39
C VAL A 246 12.09 2.30 -10.21
N ILE A 247 11.70 1.11 -9.75
CA ILE A 247 12.39 0.40 -8.65
C ILE A 247 13.84 0.11 -9.02
N GLU A 248 14.10 -0.38 -10.23
CA GLU A 248 15.45 -0.69 -10.72
C GLU A 248 16.37 0.53 -10.85
N SER A 249 15.78 1.70 -11.05
CA SER A 249 16.55 2.93 -11.22
C SER A 249 17.05 3.54 -9.91
N LEU A 250 16.69 2.95 -8.75
CA LEU A 250 17.02 3.48 -7.44
C LEU A 250 18.51 3.52 -7.19
N ARG A 251 18.99 4.63 -6.64
CA ARG A 251 20.38 4.84 -6.24
C ARG A 251 20.47 5.72 -5.01
N GLY A 252 21.58 5.60 -4.27
CA GLY A 252 21.87 6.45 -3.14
C GLY A 252 22.33 7.84 -3.55
N VAL A 253 22.01 8.85 -2.73
CA VAL A 253 22.44 10.24 -2.86
C VAL A 253 22.79 10.81 -1.48
N ASN A 254 23.36 12.01 -1.44
CA ASN A 254 23.70 12.74 -0.21
C ASN A 254 24.58 11.94 0.76
N GLY A 255 25.57 11.20 0.23
CA GLY A 255 26.51 10.42 1.03
C GLY A 255 26.06 8.98 1.32
N TYR A 256 24.93 8.57 0.76
CA TYR A 256 24.49 7.18 0.79
C TYR A 256 24.87 6.46 -0.51
N GLU A 257 25.35 5.23 -0.36
CA GLU A 257 25.47 4.27 -1.45
C GLU A 257 24.32 3.27 -1.39
N PHE A 258 23.78 2.93 -2.55
CA PHE A 258 22.71 1.96 -2.65
C PHE A 258 23.27 0.57 -2.97
N TYR A 259 22.88 -0.39 -2.14
CA TYR A 259 23.19 -1.81 -2.31
C TYR A 259 21.87 -2.54 -2.56
N PRO A 260 21.59 -2.94 -3.81
CA PRO A 260 20.35 -3.67 -4.11
C PRO A 260 20.34 -5.02 -3.39
N GLU A 261 19.18 -5.46 -2.99
CA GLU A 261 18.99 -6.85 -2.58
C GLU A 261 19.11 -7.74 -3.82
N ASP A 262 19.79 -8.88 -3.69
CA ASP A 262 20.19 -9.70 -4.84
C ASP A 262 18.99 -10.10 -5.72
N GLY A 263 18.92 -9.50 -6.90
CA GLY A 263 18.26 -9.99 -8.14
C GLY A 263 16.77 -10.31 -8.12
N THR A 264 16.12 -10.28 -6.95
CA THR A 264 14.78 -10.86 -6.72
C THR A 264 13.61 -9.88 -6.84
N ILE A 265 13.88 -8.59 -6.85
CA ILE A 265 12.85 -7.55 -6.71
C ILE A 265 11.93 -7.46 -7.91
N LEU A 266 12.47 -7.70 -9.08
CA LEU A 266 11.85 -7.52 -10.39
C LEU A 266 10.55 -8.29 -10.59
N TYR A 267 10.37 -9.37 -9.87
CA TYR A 267 9.28 -10.30 -10.10
C TYR A 267 8.30 -10.37 -8.94
N TYR A 268 8.61 -9.69 -7.85
CA TYR A 268 7.96 -9.92 -6.57
C TYR A 268 6.49 -9.52 -6.55
N ALA A 269 6.16 -8.37 -7.11
CA ALA A 269 4.79 -7.86 -7.08
C ALA A 269 3.85 -8.75 -7.90
N ASN A 270 4.23 -9.08 -9.13
CA ASN A 270 3.46 -10.00 -9.98
C ASN A 270 3.44 -11.41 -9.36
N ALA A 271 4.59 -11.91 -8.87
CA ALA A 271 4.68 -13.21 -8.22
C ALA A 271 3.75 -13.31 -7.01
N ARG A 272 3.66 -12.25 -6.20
CA ARG A 272 2.77 -12.21 -5.03
C ARG A 272 1.32 -12.27 -5.43
N GLU A 273 0.90 -11.41 -6.35
CA GLU A 273 -0.48 -11.39 -6.85
C GLU A 273 -0.86 -12.77 -7.41
N MET A 274 0.04 -13.35 -8.21
CA MET A 274 -0.19 -14.65 -8.81
C MET A 274 -0.19 -15.79 -7.77
N ALA A 275 0.68 -15.72 -6.75
CA ALA A 275 0.68 -16.68 -5.65
C ALA A 275 -0.61 -16.60 -4.81
N ASP A 276 -1.12 -15.40 -4.53
CA ASP A 276 -2.39 -15.21 -3.83
C ASP A 276 -3.57 -15.74 -4.66
N LYS A 277 -3.59 -15.49 -5.97
CA LYS A 277 -4.58 -16.08 -6.91
C LYS A 277 -4.48 -17.60 -6.95
N ALA A 278 -3.25 -18.16 -7.02
CA ALA A 278 -3.01 -19.59 -7.01
C ALA A 278 -3.55 -20.21 -5.74
N ARG A 279 -3.22 -19.63 -4.59
CA ARG A 279 -3.71 -20.07 -3.29
C ARG A 279 -5.25 -20.06 -3.22
N SER A 280 -5.87 -18.95 -3.63
CA SER A 280 -7.32 -18.82 -3.62
C SER A 280 -8.00 -19.88 -4.50
N LEU A 281 -7.52 -20.11 -5.72
CA LEU A 281 -8.06 -21.13 -6.62
C LEU A 281 -7.84 -22.54 -6.08
N TRP A 282 -6.66 -22.82 -5.54
CA TRP A 282 -6.35 -24.11 -4.95
C TRP A 282 -7.23 -24.43 -3.74
N LEU A 283 -7.43 -23.46 -2.84
CA LEU A 283 -8.31 -23.61 -1.68
C LEU A 283 -9.77 -23.77 -2.10
N SER A 284 -10.23 -23.02 -3.09
CA SER A 284 -11.60 -23.15 -3.62
C SER A 284 -11.87 -24.53 -4.16
N LEU A 285 -10.91 -25.15 -4.87
CA LEU A 285 -11.06 -26.50 -5.41
C LEU A 285 -10.97 -27.59 -4.34
N ASN A 286 -10.04 -27.47 -3.40
CA ASN A 286 -9.71 -28.58 -2.51
C ASN A 286 -10.45 -28.56 -1.17
N PHE A 287 -10.87 -27.41 -0.70
CA PHE A 287 -11.50 -27.28 0.62
C PHE A 287 -12.90 -26.72 0.63
N ALA A 288 -13.37 -26.15 -0.49
CA ALA A 288 -14.74 -25.62 -0.64
C ALA A 288 -15.25 -24.73 0.52
N GLY A 289 -14.37 -24.36 1.44
CA GLY A 289 -14.74 -23.89 2.78
C GLY A 289 -14.30 -22.50 3.18
N GLU A 290 -13.66 -21.72 2.31
CA GLU A 290 -13.47 -20.27 2.58
C GLU A 290 -14.68 -19.44 2.17
N TYR A 291 -15.77 -20.11 1.81
CA TYR A 291 -17.03 -19.43 1.55
C TYR A 291 -17.71 -19.06 2.88
N PRO A 292 -17.93 -17.78 3.17
CA PRO A 292 -18.69 -17.39 4.35
C PRO A 292 -20.13 -17.91 4.20
N GLY A 293 -20.42 -18.91 4.90
CA GLY A 293 -21.57 -19.52 5.51
C GLY A 293 -23.00 -19.22 5.07
N SER A 294 -23.32 -18.84 3.83
CA SER A 294 -24.70 -18.56 3.43
C SER A 294 -25.27 -19.47 2.34
N ALA A 295 -24.45 -20.23 1.62
CA ALA A 295 -24.96 -21.18 0.63
C ALA A 295 -25.35 -22.49 1.30
N LYS A 296 -26.65 -22.89 1.19
CA LYS A 296 -27.08 -24.23 1.64
C LYS A 296 -26.36 -25.29 0.81
N PRO A 297 -25.64 -26.24 1.45
CA PRO A 297 -24.93 -27.28 0.73
C PRO A 297 -25.88 -28.12 -0.12
N LEU A 298 -25.51 -28.38 -1.37
CA LEU A 298 -26.16 -29.33 -2.23
C LEU A 298 -25.74 -30.75 -1.79
N ARG A 299 -26.67 -31.62 -1.47
CA ARG A 299 -26.40 -33.02 -1.10
C ARG A 299 -26.64 -33.96 -2.27
N LEU A 300 -25.57 -34.55 -2.80
CA LEU A 300 -25.65 -35.54 -3.86
C LEU A 300 -24.82 -36.79 -3.47
N ASN A 301 -25.41 -37.98 -3.64
CA ASN A 301 -24.73 -39.26 -3.41
C ASN A 301 -23.96 -39.35 -2.08
N ARG A 302 -24.55 -38.84 -0.99
CA ARG A 302 -23.98 -38.77 0.37
C ARG A 302 -22.78 -37.79 0.53
N LYS A 303 -22.42 -37.04 -0.52
CA LYS A 303 -21.46 -35.92 -0.43
C LYS A 303 -22.21 -34.58 -0.35
N ASN A 304 -21.64 -33.65 0.40
CA ASN A 304 -22.09 -32.28 0.41
C ASN A 304 -21.21 -31.47 -0.54
N TYR A 305 -21.84 -30.58 -1.30
CA TYR A 305 -21.17 -29.71 -2.27
C TYR A 305 -21.56 -28.26 -2.01
N VAL A 306 -20.63 -27.36 -2.26
CA VAL A 306 -20.88 -25.91 -2.24
C VAL A 306 -20.47 -25.30 -3.58
N PRO A 307 -21.06 -24.18 -3.98
CA PRO A 307 -20.62 -23.46 -5.17
C PRO A 307 -19.12 -23.15 -5.09
N MET A 308 -18.40 -23.37 -6.17
CA MET A 308 -16.95 -23.13 -6.21
C MET A 308 -16.62 -21.64 -6.19
N PHE A 309 -17.45 -20.83 -6.82
CA PHE A 309 -17.27 -19.38 -6.91
C PHE A 309 -18.50 -18.61 -6.45
N PRO A 310 -18.34 -17.34 -6.06
CA PRO A 310 -19.45 -16.45 -5.74
C PRO A 310 -20.37 -16.26 -6.96
N PRO A 311 -21.65 -16.01 -6.75
CA PRO A 311 -22.60 -15.75 -7.83
C PRO A 311 -22.20 -14.58 -8.75
N TYR A 312 -21.45 -13.60 -8.24
CA TYR A 312 -20.98 -12.45 -9.01
C TYR A 312 -19.78 -12.75 -9.93
N ASP A 313 -19.10 -13.88 -9.75
CA ASP A 313 -17.99 -14.29 -10.64
C ASP A 313 -18.47 -14.85 -11.97
N TYR A 314 -19.76 -15.18 -12.11
CA TYR A 314 -20.40 -15.73 -13.30
C TYR A 314 -19.69 -16.95 -13.92
N ILE A 315 -18.92 -17.68 -13.09
CA ILE A 315 -18.20 -18.89 -13.53
C ILE A 315 -19.09 -20.09 -13.17
N ASN A 316 -19.85 -20.53 -14.15
CA ASN A 316 -20.89 -21.55 -13.98
C ASN A 316 -20.64 -22.84 -14.80
N THR A 317 -19.50 -22.94 -15.46
CA THR A 317 -19.11 -24.11 -16.26
C THR A 317 -17.72 -24.60 -15.90
N ILE A 318 -17.44 -25.89 -16.13
CA ILE A 318 -16.09 -26.46 -15.97
C ILE A 318 -15.08 -25.77 -16.88
N GLU A 319 -15.49 -25.39 -18.11
CA GLU A 319 -14.63 -24.64 -19.02
C GLU A 319 -14.30 -23.24 -18.48
N GLY A 320 -15.25 -22.59 -17.79
CA GLY A 320 -15.02 -21.32 -17.11
C GLY A 320 -14.00 -21.46 -15.97
N VAL A 321 -14.11 -22.55 -15.19
CA VAL A 321 -13.11 -22.88 -14.16
C VAL A 321 -11.74 -23.11 -14.80
N ARG A 322 -11.66 -23.89 -15.88
CA ARG A 322 -10.41 -24.13 -16.60
C ARG A 322 -9.76 -22.83 -17.06
N LYS A 323 -10.52 -21.93 -17.68
CA LYS A 323 -10.03 -20.60 -18.11
C LYS A 323 -9.49 -19.77 -16.94
N LYS A 324 -10.12 -19.84 -15.77
CA LYS A 324 -9.64 -19.14 -14.59
C LYS A 324 -8.34 -19.74 -14.05
N PHE A 325 -8.22 -21.06 -14.08
CA PHE A 325 -6.99 -21.76 -13.70
C PHE A 325 -5.81 -21.44 -14.64
N LEU A 326 -6.04 -21.43 -15.94
CA LEU A 326 -5.03 -21.12 -16.97
C LEU A 326 -4.44 -19.71 -16.88
N LYS A 327 -5.10 -18.79 -16.19
CA LYS A 327 -4.53 -17.46 -15.87
C LYS A 327 -3.44 -17.50 -14.80
N VAL A 328 -3.35 -18.58 -14.06
CA VAL A 328 -2.52 -18.70 -12.85
C VAL A 328 -1.59 -19.91 -12.91
N PHE A 329 -2.05 -20.99 -13.55
CA PHE A 329 -1.33 -22.26 -13.63
C PHE A 329 -1.03 -22.62 -15.08
N SER A 330 0.03 -23.41 -15.27
CA SER A 330 0.33 -24.02 -16.56
C SER A 330 -0.82 -24.90 -17.04
N GLU A 331 -0.90 -25.12 -18.35
CA GLU A 331 -1.94 -25.94 -18.95
C GLU A 331 -1.86 -27.40 -18.44
N GLU A 332 -0.65 -27.95 -18.37
CA GLU A 332 -0.43 -29.30 -17.86
C GLU A 332 -0.93 -29.47 -16.43
N PHE A 333 -0.56 -28.55 -15.53
CA PHE A 333 -1.01 -28.59 -14.14
C PHE A 333 -2.52 -28.40 -14.02
N THR A 334 -3.08 -27.47 -14.78
CA THR A 334 -4.52 -27.19 -14.82
C THR A 334 -5.30 -28.42 -15.21
N ASP A 335 -4.95 -29.04 -16.34
CA ASP A 335 -5.66 -30.21 -16.86
C ASP A 335 -5.51 -31.43 -15.95
N LYS A 336 -4.31 -31.70 -15.44
CA LYS A 336 -4.08 -32.75 -14.45
C LYS A 336 -4.94 -32.59 -13.22
N THR A 337 -4.99 -31.36 -12.69
CA THR A 337 -5.69 -31.04 -11.44
C THR A 337 -7.21 -31.12 -11.60
N LEU A 338 -7.76 -30.52 -12.65
CA LEU A 338 -9.20 -30.51 -12.90
C LEU A 338 -9.70 -31.90 -13.31
N ASN A 339 -8.99 -32.63 -14.16
CA ASN A 339 -9.37 -33.98 -14.56
C ASN A 339 -9.42 -34.94 -13.36
N ARG A 340 -8.44 -34.85 -12.44
CA ARG A 340 -8.47 -35.59 -11.18
C ARG A 340 -9.72 -35.24 -10.36
N ALA A 341 -9.99 -33.92 -10.15
CA ALA A 341 -11.13 -33.47 -9.36
C ALA A 341 -12.47 -33.92 -9.96
N LEU A 342 -12.60 -33.97 -11.28
CA LEU A 342 -13.78 -34.45 -11.98
C LEU A 342 -13.93 -35.98 -11.83
N ALA A 343 -12.85 -36.76 -12.02
CA ALA A 343 -12.83 -38.23 -11.88
C ALA A 343 -13.22 -38.65 -10.46
N ASP A 344 -12.72 -37.95 -9.45
CA ASP A 344 -12.99 -38.23 -8.03
C ASP A 344 -14.35 -37.67 -7.57
N LYS A 345 -15.09 -37.02 -8.48
CA LYS A 345 -16.35 -36.30 -8.16
C LYS A 345 -16.15 -35.28 -7.01
N GLU A 346 -15.03 -34.62 -7.02
CA GLU A 346 -14.73 -33.49 -6.13
C GLU A 346 -15.17 -32.17 -6.75
N LEU A 347 -15.20 -32.11 -8.08
CA LEU A 347 -15.72 -31.00 -8.88
C LEU A 347 -16.86 -31.54 -9.75
N ILE A 348 -17.98 -30.84 -9.78
CA ILE A 348 -19.16 -31.22 -10.58
C ILE A 348 -19.83 -30.00 -11.18
N GLU A 349 -20.43 -30.17 -12.34
CA GLU A 349 -21.39 -29.22 -12.92
C GLU A 349 -22.82 -29.75 -12.67
N TYR A 350 -23.66 -28.91 -12.08
CA TYR A 350 -25.02 -29.28 -11.74
C TYR A 350 -25.97 -28.10 -11.90
N LYS A 351 -27.02 -28.27 -12.71
CA LYS A 351 -28.05 -27.24 -12.99
C LYS A 351 -27.48 -25.88 -13.43
N GLY A 352 -26.40 -25.89 -14.19
CA GLY A 352 -25.80 -24.68 -14.73
C GLY A 352 -24.89 -23.94 -13.76
N ASP A 353 -24.44 -24.60 -12.70
CA ASP A 353 -23.45 -24.07 -11.75
C ASP A 353 -22.37 -25.10 -11.46
N VAL A 354 -21.19 -24.63 -11.03
CA VAL A 354 -20.04 -25.47 -10.67
C VAL A 354 -19.95 -25.58 -9.15
N TYR A 355 -19.88 -26.80 -8.67
CA TYR A 355 -19.82 -27.13 -7.26
C TYR A 355 -18.57 -27.94 -6.93
N VAL A 356 -18.03 -27.76 -5.75
CA VAL A 356 -16.96 -28.56 -5.19
C VAL A 356 -17.39 -29.30 -3.92
N ALA A 357 -16.85 -30.50 -3.73
CA ALA A 357 -17.16 -31.32 -2.56
C ALA A 357 -16.61 -30.67 -1.29
N CYS A 358 -17.47 -30.56 -0.27
CA CYS A 358 -17.05 -30.10 1.05
C CYS A 358 -16.10 -31.12 1.67
N LYS A 359 -14.85 -30.76 1.82
CA LYS A 359 -13.88 -31.53 2.62
C LYS A 359 -13.72 -30.84 3.97
N LYS A 360 -13.76 -31.63 5.05
CA LYS A 360 -13.46 -31.06 6.37
C LYS A 360 -11.98 -30.72 6.43
N ARG A 361 -11.66 -29.46 6.68
CA ARG A 361 -10.32 -29.04 7.05
C ARG A 361 -10.01 -29.65 8.41
N LYS A 362 -8.96 -30.44 8.51
CA LYS A 362 -8.43 -30.88 9.79
C LYS A 362 -7.48 -29.77 10.30
N GLY A 363 -7.95 -29.01 11.29
CA GLY A 363 -7.19 -27.95 11.94
C GLY A 363 -7.61 -26.54 11.55
N GLU A 364 -7.59 -25.66 12.52
CA GLU A 364 -7.99 -24.24 12.41
C GLU A 364 -6.94 -23.32 11.78
N ALA A 365 -5.96 -23.84 11.08
CA ALA A 365 -4.85 -23.04 10.66
C ALA A 365 -5.12 -22.33 9.32
N SER A 366 -5.62 -21.12 9.38
CA SER A 366 -5.30 -20.13 8.34
C SER A 366 -3.81 -19.79 8.46
N TYR A 367 -2.96 -20.55 7.79
CA TYR A 367 -1.53 -20.23 7.76
C TYR A 367 -1.35 -18.88 7.05
N ASN A 368 -0.78 -17.92 7.75
CA ASN A 368 -0.33 -16.69 7.13
C ASN A 368 0.86 -17.06 6.24
N SER A 369 0.66 -17.01 4.95
CA SER A 369 1.72 -17.18 3.95
C SER A 369 1.95 -15.86 3.22
N CYS A 370 3.20 -15.58 2.92
CA CYS A 370 3.58 -14.44 2.08
C CYS A 370 4.69 -14.90 1.12
N VAL A 371 4.78 -14.28 -0.03
CA VAL A 371 5.95 -14.44 -0.89
C VAL A 371 7.14 -13.83 -0.15
N ASP A 372 8.19 -14.62 0.03
CA ASP A 372 9.43 -14.24 0.68
C ASP A 372 10.44 -13.74 -0.35
N SER A 373 10.61 -14.48 -1.43
CA SER A 373 11.54 -14.16 -2.51
C SER A 373 11.12 -14.82 -3.83
N VAL A 374 11.76 -14.38 -4.91
CA VAL A 374 11.67 -15.02 -6.24
C VAL A 374 13.08 -15.29 -6.71
N ARG A 375 13.40 -16.55 -7.03
CA ARG A 375 14.69 -16.92 -7.61
C ARG A 375 14.54 -17.18 -9.09
N ASP A 376 15.43 -16.61 -9.87
CA ASP A 376 15.60 -16.99 -11.28
C ASP A 376 16.45 -18.26 -11.35
N GLU A 377 15.89 -19.34 -11.91
CA GLU A 377 16.55 -20.64 -12.06
C GLU A 377 17.16 -20.82 -13.47
N GLY A 378 17.09 -19.79 -14.30
CA GLY A 378 17.53 -19.82 -15.68
C GLY A 378 16.49 -20.45 -16.63
N ASP A 379 16.72 -20.29 -17.94
CA ASP A 379 15.84 -20.82 -19.01
C ASP A 379 14.37 -20.42 -18.90
N GLY A 380 14.10 -19.22 -18.31
CA GLY A 380 12.74 -18.71 -18.12
C GLY A 380 11.96 -19.37 -16.99
N LYS A 381 12.64 -20.16 -16.15
CA LYS A 381 12.09 -20.82 -14.96
C LYS A 381 12.40 -20.01 -13.71
N PHE A 382 11.47 -20.02 -12.79
CA PHE A 382 11.55 -19.29 -11.54
C PHE A 382 11.05 -20.17 -10.39
N ALA A 383 11.57 -19.89 -9.19
CA ALA A 383 10.99 -20.39 -7.95
C ALA A 383 10.46 -19.22 -7.13
N VAL A 384 9.15 -19.17 -6.97
CA VAL A 384 8.49 -18.22 -6.05
C VAL A 384 8.49 -18.84 -4.66
N VAL A 385 9.30 -18.28 -3.76
CA VAL A 385 9.47 -18.82 -2.40
C VAL A 385 8.37 -18.25 -1.51
N ILE A 386 7.57 -19.13 -0.93
CA ILE A 386 6.52 -18.78 0.01
C ILE A 386 6.99 -19.06 1.43
N ALA A 387 7.00 -18.05 2.28
CA ALA A 387 7.17 -18.23 3.72
C ALA A 387 5.81 -18.49 4.37
N VAL A 388 5.67 -19.63 4.99
CA VAL A 388 4.46 -20.06 5.71
C VAL A 388 4.75 -20.03 7.21
N LYS A 389 4.00 -19.26 7.97
CA LYS A 389 4.14 -19.20 9.43
C LYS A 389 3.39 -20.36 10.07
N MET A 390 4.12 -21.24 10.72
CA MET A 390 3.58 -22.46 11.33
C MET A 390 3.20 -22.22 12.81
N PRO A 391 1.95 -22.53 13.23
CA PRO A 391 1.61 -22.55 14.64
C PRO A 391 2.23 -23.78 15.35
N PRO A 392 2.40 -23.76 16.67
CA PRO A 392 2.11 -22.67 17.60
C PRO A 392 3.29 -21.70 17.82
N ASN A 393 4.49 -22.08 17.38
CA ASN A 393 5.74 -21.38 17.74
C ASN A 393 6.14 -20.26 16.77
N GLY A 394 5.37 -20.05 15.69
CA GLY A 394 5.66 -19.03 14.68
C GLY A 394 6.88 -19.34 13.78
N SER A 395 7.40 -20.58 13.81
CA SER A 395 8.45 -21.00 12.87
C SER A 395 8.01 -20.78 11.42
N LYS A 396 8.96 -20.44 10.54
CA LYS A 396 8.69 -20.29 9.12
C LYS A 396 9.04 -21.57 8.38
N LEU A 397 8.13 -22.05 7.56
CA LEU A 397 8.39 -23.05 6.54
C LEU A 397 8.52 -22.34 5.19
N TYR A 398 9.57 -22.60 4.46
CA TYR A 398 9.75 -22.06 3.10
C TYR A 398 9.38 -23.14 2.09
N VAL A 399 8.55 -22.73 1.12
CA VAL A 399 8.04 -23.63 0.07
C VAL A 399 8.27 -22.97 -1.27
N ASP A 400 8.92 -23.67 -2.17
CA ASP A 400 9.15 -23.22 -3.54
C ASP A 400 7.94 -23.54 -4.42
N LEU A 401 7.39 -22.53 -5.06
CA LEU A 401 6.41 -22.67 -6.13
C LEU A 401 7.13 -22.56 -7.46
N PRO A 402 7.26 -23.65 -8.22
CA PRO A 402 7.88 -23.58 -9.54
C PRO A 402 6.97 -22.78 -10.49
N ALA A 403 7.56 -21.82 -11.18
CA ALA A 403 6.86 -20.90 -12.07
C ALA A 403 7.64 -20.66 -13.35
N GLU A 404 6.93 -20.20 -14.37
CA GLU A 404 7.46 -19.68 -15.62
C GLU A 404 6.72 -18.42 -16.01
N LYS A 405 7.24 -17.62 -16.93
CA LYS A 405 6.53 -16.46 -17.45
C LYS A 405 5.75 -16.83 -18.71
N ASN A 406 4.47 -16.45 -18.72
CA ASN A 406 3.65 -16.54 -19.94
C ASN A 406 4.05 -15.47 -20.97
N ALA A 407 3.41 -15.49 -22.14
CA ALA A 407 3.68 -14.53 -23.22
C ALA A 407 3.39 -13.06 -22.84
N ALA A 408 2.61 -12.81 -21.78
CA ALA A 408 2.34 -11.49 -21.24
C ALA A 408 3.36 -11.06 -20.16
N GLY A 409 4.35 -11.92 -19.84
CA GLY A 409 5.34 -11.67 -18.79
C GLY A 409 4.84 -11.94 -17.37
N GLU A 410 3.64 -12.49 -17.20
CA GLU A 410 3.06 -12.84 -15.90
C GLU A 410 3.53 -14.23 -15.46
N PHE A 411 3.69 -14.44 -14.14
CA PHE A 411 4.01 -15.76 -13.60
C PHE A 411 2.83 -16.72 -13.73
N VAL A 412 3.12 -17.92 -14.21
CA VAL A 412 2.22 -19.08 -14.16
C VAL A 412 2.91 -20.22 -13.45
N PHE A 413 2.21 -20.88 -12.53
CA PHE A 413 2.79 -21.93 -11.70
C PHE A 413 2.62 -23.31 -12.38
N SER A 414 3.70 -24.06 -12.44
CA SER A 414 3.70 -25.43 -12.99
C SER A 414 3.38 -26.50 -11.94
N ASP A 415 3.39 -26.13 -10.67
CA ASP A 415 2.96 -26.96 -9.55
C ASP A 415 2.45 -26.09 -8.40
N TYR A 416 1.68 -26.68 -7.50
CA TYR A 416 1.27 -26.06 -6.25
C TYR A 416 1.47 -27.04 -5.10
N PRO A 417 2.66 -27.05 -4.48
CA PRO A 417 2.95 -27.94 -3.37
C PRO A 417 2.05 -27.62 -2.18
N TYR A 418 1.37 -28.65 -1.71
CA TYR A 418 0.42 -28.54 -0.62
C TYR A 418 1.14 -28.56 0.73
N TRP A 419 1.39 -27.40 1.32
CA TRP A 419 2.01 -27.31 2.65
C TRP A 419 1.02 -27.45 3.81
N GLU A 420 -0.26 -27.44 3.51
CA GLU A 420 -1.33 -27.65 4.51
C GLU A 420 -1.69 -29.15 4.61
N LYS A 421 -0.72 -30.06 4.41
CA LYS A 421 -0.98 -31.48 4.54
C LYS A 421 -1.50 -31.79 5.93
N SER A 422 -2.74 -32.27 5.97
CA SER A 422 -3.25 -33.02 7.12
C SER A 422 -2.43 -34.31 7.27
N GLU A 423 -1.73 -34.49 8.38
CA GLU A 423 -1.42 -35.81 8.84
C GLU A 423 -2.70 -36.60 9.18
#